data_80e770d0f5184412537861d1abe59413
#
_entry.id   80e770d0f5184412537861d1abe59413
#
_cell.length_a   1.000
_cell.length_b   1.000
_cell.length_c   1.000
_cell.angle_alpha   90.00
_cell.angle_beta   90.00
_cell.angle_gamma   90.00
#
_symmetry.space_group_name_H-M   'P 1'
#
loop_
_entity.id
_entity.type
_entity.pdbx_description
1 polymer ?
#
loop_
_entity_poly.entity_id
_entity_poly.type
_entity_poly.pdbx_seq_one_letter_code
_entity_poly.pdbx_strand_id
1 'polypeptide(L)'
;TLLSSYTKATFYGNKGRFSGLFLLSLYVISYYLISHFWKPKRWCAELFLASGAIVCIIGITDYFQLDILGFHKLIDVSQIAIFTSTIGNINTYTAYVGLVMGFSAAMFALEDSPLKTVWYYLCLCVSFAAIIMGCSDNAYLSMAALFGGLPFLLFKTRKGIFRYLTITATLFTIIQVIDVANHLFPERVLGLESLFLVIVNFRGLPFVVLFFWVIAAGYGLMSKYFEAAAPVLSGGTKTVRVWAVLMAAGIGVLCFMFFDANVANH
;
A
#
# COMPACT_ATOMS: atom_id res chain seq x y z
N THR A 1 8.61 -28.61 -19.27
CA THR A 1 7.44 -29.50 -19.27
C THR A 1 7.66 -30.74 -20.12
N LEU A 2 8.09 -30.59 -21.37
CA LEU A 2 8.30 -31.72 -22.28
C LEU A 2 9.44 -32.65 -21.85
N LEU A 3 10.42 -32.14 -21.10
CA LEU A 3 11.58 -32.90 -20.59
C LEU A 3 11.38 -33.38 -19.13
N SER A 4 10.22 -33.11 -18.54
CA SER A 4 9.93 -33.50 -17.14
C SER A 4 9.24 -34.86 -17.09
N SER A 5 9.68 -35.72 -16.20
CA SER A 5 9.01 -37.00 -15.85
C SER A 5 7.60 -36.77 -15.23
N TYR A 6 7.30 -35.57 -14.75
CA TYR A 6 6.03 -35.18 -14.14
C TYR A 6 5.20 -34.25 -15.04
N THR A 7 5.00 -34.63 -16.29
CA THR A 7 4.39 -33.79 -17.35
C THR A 7 3.03 -33.21 -16.94
N LYS A 8 2.14 -33.99 -16.32
CA LYS A 8 0.82 -33.51 -15.88
C LYS A 8 0.93 -32.46 -14.75
N ALA A 9 1.77 -32.73 -13.75
CA ALA A 9 1.97 -31.81 -12.63
C ALA A 9 2.66 -30.53 -13.06
N THR A 10 3.59 -30.60 -14.01
CA THR A 10 4.28 -29.42 -14.57
C THR A 10 3.36 -28.58 -15.44
N PHE A 11 2.43 -29.23 -16.18
CA PHE A 11 1.49 -28.52 -17.05
C PHE A 11 0.36 -27.84 -16.28
N TYR A 12 -0.30 -28.55 -15.35
CA TYR A 12 -1.42 -28.01 -14.57
C TYR A 12 -1.01 -27.42 -13.23
N GLY A 13 0.15 -27.73 -12.70
CA GLY A 13 0.59 -27.38 -11.34
C GLY A 13 0.14 -28.40 -10.29
N ASN A 14 0.53 -28.15 -9.05
CA ASN A 14 0.16 -29.00 -7.92
C ASN A 14 -1.32 -28.84 -7.56
N LYS A 15 -1.93 -29.92 -7.05
CA LYS A 15 -3.31 -29.90 -6.53
C LYS A 15 -3.48 -28.78 -5.49
N GLY A 16 -4.50 -27.96 -5.66
CA GLY A 16 -4.84 -26.83 -4.81
C GLY A 16 -4.36 -25.47 -5.30
N ARG A 17 -3.23 -25.38 -6.03
CA ARG A 17 -2.76 -24.08 -6.58
C ARG A 17 -2.86 -23.97 -8.10
N PHE A 18 -2.79 -25.06 -8.82
CA PHE A 18 -2.89 -25.15 -10.29
C PHE A 18 -2.01 -24.13 -11.06
N SER A 19 -0.86 -23.75 -10.48
CA SER A 19 0.07 -22.75 -11.04
C SER A 19 1.07 -23.39 -12.02
N GLY A 20 0.58 -24.17 -12.97
CA GLY A 20 1.40 -24.82 -13.98
C GLY A 20 1.59 -23.98 -15.25
N LEU A 21 2.28 -24.59 -16.24
CA LEU A 21 2.57 -23.93 -17.52
C LEU A 21 1.30 -23.43 -18.23
N PHE A 22 0.19 -24.12 -18.11
CA PHE A 22 -1.09 -23.71 -18.70
C PHE A 22 -1.53 -22.34 -18.18
N LEU A 23 -1.57 -22.15 -16.87
CA LEU A 23 -1.96 -20.86 -16.25
C LEU A 23 -0.97 -19.74 -16.63
N LEU A 24 0.33 -20.04 -16.59
CA LEU A 24 1.36 -19.06 -16.99
C LEU A 24 1.22 -18.65 -18.47
N SER A 25 0.89 -19.60 -19.34
CA SER A 25 0.63 -19.30 -20.76
C SER A 25 -0.60 -18.39 -20.91
N LEU A 26 -1.67 -18.61 -20.14
CA LEU A 26 -2.84 -17.73 -20.15
C LEU A 26 -2.49 -16.32 -19.68
N TYR A 27 -1.63 -16.16 -18.67
CA TYR A 27 -1.16 -14.84 -18.25
C TYR A 27 -0.36 -14.13 -19.34
N VAL A 28 0.53 -14.84 -20.05
CA VAL A 28 1.30 -14.27 -21.16
C VAL A 28 0.37 -13.84 -22.30
N ILE A 29 -0.61 -14.67 -22.68
CA ILE A 29 -1.60 -14.35 -23.71
C ILE A 29 -2.44 -13.15 -23.28
N SER A 30 -2.93 -13.13 -22.03
CA SER A 30 -3.71 -12.01 -21.49
C SER A 30 -2.90 -10.71 -21.50
N TYR A 31 -1.64 -10.76 -21.08
CA TYR A 31 -0.74 -9.61 -21.12
C TYR A 31 -0.56 -9.09 -22.55
N TYR A 32 -0.32 -9.99 -23.52
CA TYR A 32 -0.16 -9.62 -24.93
C TYR A 32 -1.44 -8.96 -25.48
N LEU A 33 -2.61 -9.56 -25.24
CA LEU A 33 -3.90 -9.02 -25.69
C LEU A 33 -4.19 -7.65 -25.07
N ILE A 34 -3.99 -7.52 -23.76
CA ILE A 34 -4.23 -6.26 -23.05
C ILE A 34 -3.26 -5.18 -23.55
N SER A 35 -1.97 -5.48 -23.64
CA SER A 35 -0.98 -4.48 -24.03
C SER A 35 -1.13 -3.99 -25.48
N HIS A 36 -1.62 -4.84 -26.40
CA HIS A 36 -1.76 -4.49 -27.81
C HIS A 36 -3.13 -3.94 -28.19
N PHE A 37 -4.18 -4.47 -27.60
CA PHE A 37 -5.55 -4.17 -28.05
C PHE A 37 -6.33 -3.30 -27.09
N TRP A 38 -5.97 -3.28 -25.78
CA TRP A 38 -6.72 -2.52 -24.82
C TRP A 38 -6.25 -1.07 -24.76
N LYS A 39 -7.18 -0.16 -24.98
CA LYS A 39 -6.98 1.27 -24.76
C LYS A 39 -7.55 1.64 -23.40
N PRO A 40 -6.70 1.98 -22.42
CA PRO A 40 -7.17 2.30 -21.07
C PRO A 40 -8.10 3.52 -21.11
N LYS A 41 -9.31 3.34 -20.62
CA LYS A 41 -10.27 4.43 -20.45
C LYS A 41 -10.33 4.79 -18.96
N ARG A 42 -10.60 6.03 -18.65
CA ARG A 42 -10.64 6.53 -17.27
C ARG A 42 -11.64 5.76 -16.39
N TRP A 43 -12.77 5.35 -16.91
CA TRP A 43 -13.76 4.57 -16.17
C TRP A 43 -13.20 3.21 -15.68
N CYS A 44 -12.21 2.62 -16.35
CA CYS A 44 -11.57 1.40 -15.88
C CYS A 44 -10.80 1.64 -14.57
N ALA A 45 -10.15 2.79 -14.46
CA ALA A 45 -9.47 3.21 -13.25
C ALA A 45 -10.46 3.44 -12.10
N GLU A 46 -11.58 4.11 -12.38
CA GLU A 46 -12.62 4.34 -11.40
C GLU A 46 -13.26 3.02 -10.91
N LEU A 47 -13.51 2.08 -11.83
CA LEU A 47 -14.05 0.77 -11.48
C LEU A 47 -13.05 -0.03 -10.63
N PHE A 48 -11.75 -0.01 -10.98
CA PHE A 48 -10.70 -0.66 -10.18
C PHE A 48 -10.66 -0.10 -8.76
N LEU A 49 -10.69 1.23 -8.60
CA LEU A 49 -10.68 1.86 -7.29
C LEU A 49 -11.97 1.60 -6.49
N ALA A 50 -13.14 1.62 -7.14
CA ALA A 50 -14.40 1.34 -6.48
C ALA A 50 -14.45 -0.11 -5.97
N SER A 51 -14.10 -1.09 -6.82
CA SER A 51 -14.03 -2.49 -6.42
C SER A 51 -12.96 -2.73 -5.36
N GLY A 52 -11.79 -2.09 -5.50
CA GLY A 52 -10.71 -2.15 -4.51
C GLY A 52 -11.13 -1.59 -3.15
N ALA A 53 -11.83 -0.47 -3.13
CA ALA A 53 -12.35 0.12 -1.90
C ALA A 53 -13.35 -0.81 -1.20
N ILE A 54 -14.23 -1.48 -1.95
CA ILE A 54 -15.16 -2.48 -1.39
C ILE A 54 -14.39 -3.64 -0.75
N VAL A 55 -13.40 -4.20 -1.44
CA VAL A 55 -12.54 -5.27 -0.91
C VAL A 55 -11.80 -4.82 0.35
N CYS A 56 -11.28 -3.60 0.37
CA CYS A 56 -10.63 -3.02 1.55
C CYS A 56 -11.60 -2.87 2.73
N ILE A 57 -12.82 -2.36 2.49
CA ILE A 57 -13.84 -2.17 3.53
C ILE A 57 -14.23 -3.53 4.13
N ILE A 58 -14.45 -4.55 3.31
CA ILE A 58 -14.75 -5.90 3.80
C ILE A 58 -13.60 -6.42 4.68
N GLY A 59 -12.33 -6.26 4.27
CA GLY A 59 -11.19 -6.67 5.09
C GLY A 59 -11.05 -5.88 6.40
N ILE A 60 -11.42 -4.60 6.41
CA ILE A 60 -11.50 -3.79 7.64
C ILE A 60 -12.60 -4.35 8.57
N THR A 61 -13.75 -4.75 8.03
CA THR A 61 -14.82 -5.35 8.86
C THR A 61 -14.42 -6.69 9.44
N ASP A 62 -13.62 -7.48 8.73
CA ASP A 62 -13.07 -8.74 9.24
C ASP A 62 -12.08 -8.50 10.38
N TYR A 63 -11.26 -7.45 10.30
CA TYR A 63 -10.40 -7.04 11.42
C TYR A 63 -11.19 -6.75 12.70
N PHE A 64 -12.38 -6.15 12.56
CA PHE A 64 -13.31 -5.92 13.67
C PHE A 64 -14.21 -7.14 13.99
N GLN A 65 -13.92 -8.30 13.45
CA GLN A 65 -14.64 -9.56 13.67
C GLN A 65 -16.15 -9.47 13.33
N LEU A 66 -16.53 -8.60 12.40
CA LEU A 66 -17.95 -8.41 12.03
C LEU A 66 -18.47 -9.46 11.06
N ASP A 67 -17.57 -10.13 10.29
CA ASP A 67 -17.90 -11.18 9.30
C ASP A 67 -19.21 -10.89 8.51
N ILE A 68 -19.26 -9.71 7.87
CA ILE A 68 -20.49 -9.21 7.20
C ILE A 68 -20.98 -10.19 6.12
N LEU A 69 -20.04 -10.87 5.44
CA LEU A 69 -20.36 -11.83 4.38
C LEU A 69 -20.61 -13.25 4.91
N GLY A 70 -20.34 -13.51 6.19
CA GLY A 70 -20.55 -14.81 6.81
C GLY A 70 -19.56 -15.89 6.35
N PHE A 71 -18.42 -15.51 5.76
CA PHE A 71 -17.42 -16.45 5.25
C PHE A 71 -16.72 -17.23 6.36
N HIS A 72 -16.47 -16.59 7.49
CA HIS A 72 -15.80 -17.22 8.62
C HIS A 72 -16.60 -18.39 9.23
N LYS A 73 -17.93 -18.38 9.08
CA LYS A 73 -18.80 -19.48 9.51
C LYS A 73 -18.66 -20.75 8.67
N LEU A 74 -18.11 -20.63 7.46
CA LEU A 74 -17.96 -21.72 6.49
C LEU A 74 -16.55 -22.30 6.46
N ILE A 75 -15.64 -21.77 7.27
CA ILE A 75 -14.20 -22.08 7.26
C ILE A 75 -13.81 -22.72 8.59
N ASP A 76 -12.84 -23.65 8.56
CA ASP A 76 -12.30 -24.24 9.77
C ASP A 76 -11.67 -23.17 10.66
N VAL A 77 -11.85 -23.29 11.97
CA VAL A 77 -11.33 -22.35 12.99
C VAL A 77 -9.83 -22.08 12.81
N SER A 78 -9.06 -23.07 12.40
CA SER A 78 -7.61 -22.95 12.14
C SER A 78 -7.27 -22.05 10.94
N GLN A 79 -8.23 -21.80 10.05
CA GLN A 79 -8.03 -20.99 8.84
C GLN A 79 -8.57 -19.56 8.96
N ILE A 80 -9.35 -19.28 9.99
CA ILE A 80 -9.99 -17.95 10.18
C ILE A 80 -8.93 -16.84 10.25
N ALA A 81 -7.83 -17.07 10.96
CA ALA A 81 -6.77 -16.07 11.12
C ALA A 81 -6.05 -15.66 9.82
N ILE A 82 -6.07 -16.53 8.82
CA ILE A 82 -5.39 -16.29 7.53
C ILE A 82 -6.38 -15.92 6.41
N PHE A 83 -7.68 -15.99 6.68
CA PHE A 83 -8.72 -15.66 5.72
C PHE A 83 -9.15 -14.20 5.90
N THR A 84 -9.08 -13.41 4.86
CA THR A 84 -9.41 -11.98 4.92
C THR A 84 -10.15 -11.54 3.65
N SER A 85 -11.23 -10.81 3.85
CA SER A 85 -12.05 -10.22 2.78
C SER A 85 -12.57 -11.28 1.79
N THR A 86 -12.85 -10.88 0.57
CA THR A 86 -13.29 -11.75 -0.53
C THR A 86 -12.13 -12.50 -1.19
N ILE A 87 -10.89 -12.19 -0.84
CA ILE A 87 -9.69 -12.79 -1.44
C ILE A 87 -9.28 -14.07 -0.69
N GLY A 88 -9.57 -14.15 0.58
CA GLY A 88 -9.39 -15.33 1.41
C GLY A 88 -8.00 -15.54 1.99
N ASN A 89 -6.93 -15.21 1.26
CA ASN A 89 -5.56 -15.34 1.79
C ASN A 89 -4.99 -13.96 2.14
N ILE A 90 -4.55 -13.79 3.38
CA ILE A 90 -4.06 -12.53 3.94
C ILE A 90 -2.89 -11.92 3.14
N ASN A 91 -1.96 -12.75 2.65
CA ASN A 91 -0.83 -12.26 1.86
C ASN A 91 -1.27 -11.78 0.47
N THR A 92 -2.20 -12.49 -0.17
CA THR A 92 -2.77 -12.10 -1.46
C THR A 92 -3.64 -10.86 -1.31
N TYR A 93 -4.41 -10.77 -0.22
CA TYR A 93 -5.20 -9.60 0.12
C TYR A 93 -4.33 -8.36 0.27
N THR A 94 -3.30 -8.41 1.11
CA THR A 94 -2.41 -7.24 1.32
C THR A 94 -1.61 -6.86 0.08
N ALA A 95 -1.23 -7.82 -0.76
CA ALA A 95 -0.62 -7.51 -2.06
C ALA A 95 -1.61 -6.77 -2.99
N TYR A 96 -2.88 -7.21 -3.06
CA TYR A 96 -3.92 -6.53 -3.82
C TYR A 96 -4.22 -5.13 -3.26
N VAL A 97 -4.36 -5.00 -1.94
CA VAL A 97 -4.55 -3.70 -1.27
C VAL A 97 -3.37 -2.76 -1.54
N GLY A 98 -2.13 -3.29 -1.59
CA GLY A 98 -0.94 -2.53 -1.99
C GLY A 98 -1.06 -1.90 -3.39
N LEU A 99 -1.65 -2.62 -4.36
CA LEU A 99 -1.94 -2.08 -5.69
C LEU A 99 -3.01 -0.99 -5.64
N VAL A 100 -4.11 -1.21 -4.89
CA VAL A 100 -5.17 -0.21 -4.70
C VAL A 100 -4.62 1.06 -4.04
N MET A 101 -3.79 0.91 -3.01
CA MET A 101 -3.10 2.00 -2.30
C MET A 101 -2.19 2.79 -3.24
N GLY A 102 -1.32 2.11 -3.99
CA GLY A 102 -0.41 2.75 -4.92
C GLY A 102 -1.14 3.50 -6.03
N PHE A 103 -2.19 2.91 -6.57
CA PHE A 103 -2.99 3.51 -7.62
C PHE A 103 -3.81 4.71 -7.11
N SER A 104 -4.46 4.61 -5.94
CA SER A 104 -5.20 5.72 -5.33
C SER A 104 -4.28 6.88 -4.96
N ALA A 105 -3.07 6.61 -4.45
CA ALA A 105 -2.07 7.63 -4.15
C ALA A 105 -1.61 8.37 -5.42
N ALA A 106 -1.34 7.63 -6.51
CA ALA A 106 -0.95 8.23 -7.78
C ALA A 106 -2.07 9.08 -8.38
N MET A 107 -3.31 8.58 -8.38
CA MET A 107 -4.47 9.33 -8.87
C MET A 107 -4.74 10.57 -8.01
N PHE A 108 -4.68 10.45 -6.68
CA PHE A 108 -4.78 11.61 -5.77
C PHE A 108 -3.70 12.65 -6.07
N ALA A 109 -2.47 12.22 -6.29
CA ALA A 109 -1.34 13.12 -6.50
C ALA A 109 -1.40 13.88 -7.83
N LEU A 110 -1.99 13.28 -8.88
CA LEU A 110 -2.02 13.83 -10.23
C LEU A 110 -3.32 14.55 -10.59
N GLU A 111 -4.41 14.33 -9.84
CA GLU A 111 -5.72 14.88 -10.16
C GLU A 111 -5.82 16.37 -9.85
N ASP A 112 -6.52 17.09 -10.73
CA ASP A 112 -6.80 18.53 -10.59
C ASP A 112 -8.27 18.82 -10.21
N SER A 113 -9.19 17.93 -10.57
CA SER A 113 -10.60 18.09 -10.23
C SER A 113 -10.84 17.88 -8.73
N PRO A 114 -11.44 18.84 -8.00
CA PRO A 114 -11.60 18.75 -6.56
C PRO A 114 -12.42 17.53 -6.12
N LEU A 115 -13.53 17.23 -6.82
CA LEU A 115 -14.40 16.11 -6.48
C LEU A 115 -13.68 14.76 -6.63
N LYS A 116 -12.93 14.58 -7.72
CA LYS A 116 -12.16 13.37 -7.95
C LYS A 116 -10.98 13.24 -7.00
N THR A 117 -10.36 14.36 -6.66
CA THR A 117 -9.30 14.40 -5.65
C THR A 117 -9.80 13.87 -4.30
N VAL A 118 -11.01 14.28 -3.89
CA VAL A 118 -11.63 13.76 -2.66
C VAL A 118 -11.91 12.26 -2.76
N TRP A 119 -12.45 11.81 -3.89
CA TRP A 119 -12.70 10.39 -4.13
C TRP A 119 -11.42 9.54 -4.01
N TYR A 120 -10.35 9.94 -4.70
CA TYR A 120 -9.07 9.23 -4.66
C TYR A 120 -8.43 9.27 -3.27
N TYR A 121 -8.61 10.39 -2.55
CA TYR A 121 -8.17 10.52 -1.18
C TYR A 121 -8.90 9.57 -0.23
N LEU A 122 -10.21 9.42 -0.37
CA LEU A 122 -10.98 8.46 0.41
C LEU A 122 -10.56 7.02 0.12
N CYS A 123 -10.35 6.65 -1.16
CA CYS A 123 -9.80 5.35 -1.53
C CYS A 123 -8.43 5.10 -0.89
N LEU A 124 -7.57 6.12 -0.85
CA LEU A 124 -6.25 6.06 -0.21
C LEU A 124 -6.39 5.84 1.31
N CYS A 125 -7.25 6.57 1.99
CA CYS A 125 -7.48 6.41 3.43
C CYS A 125 -7.94 4.98 3.76
N VAL A 126 -8.92 4.46 3.00
CA VAL A 126 -9.45 3.11 3.18
C VAL A 126 -8.38 2.07 2.90
N SER A 127 -7.56 2.24 1.87
CA SER A 127 -6.48 1.29 1.55
C SER A 127 -5.34 1.33 2.58
N PHE A 128 -5.02 2.49 3.16
CA PHE A 128 -4.07 2.57 4.29
C PHE A 128 -4.58 1.82 5.53
N ALA A 129 -5.84 1.99 5.88
CA ALA A 129 -6.42 1.24 6.98
C ALA A 129 -6.40 -0.27 6.71
N ALA A 130 -6.84 -0.68 5.52
CA ALA A 130 -6.91 -2.07 5.11
C ALA A 130 -5.54 -2.78 5.06
N ILE A 131 -4.49 -2.09 4.60
CA ILE A 131 -3.16 -2.70 4.50
C ILE A 131 -2.50 -2.87 5.86
N ILE A 132 -2.74 -1.95 6.80
CA ILE A 132 -2.23 -2.04 8.17
C ILE A 132 -2.98 -3.14 8.93
N MET A 133 -4.30 -3.14 8.87
CA MET A 133 -5.17 -4.14 9.51
C MET A 133 -5.02 -5.54 8.91
N GLY A 134 -4.46 -5.64 7.71
CA GLY A 134 -4.15 -6.93 7.07
C GLY A 134 -2.98 -7.70 7.69
N CYS A 135 -2.22 -7.11 8.63
CA CYS A 135 -1.18 -7.76 9.43
C CYS A 135 -0.25 -8.72 8.65
N SER A 136 0.24 -8.31 7.47
CA SER A 136 1.12 -9.12 6.63
C SER A 136 2.40 -8.38 6.27
N ASP A 137 3.51 -9.10 6.19
CA ASP A 137 4.82 -8.54 5.82
C ASP A 137 4.84 -7.89 4.43
N ASN A 138 3.95 -8.31 3.53
CA ASN A 138 3.76 -7.68 2.23
C ASN A 138 3.36 -6.19 2.33
N ALA A 139 2.74 -5.78 3.44
CA ALA A 139 2.38 -4.39 3.69
C ALA A 139 3.60 -3.49 3.77
N TYR A 140 4.68 -3.94 4.43
CA TYR A 140 5.92 -3.15 4.57
C TYR A 140 6.58 -2.94 3.21
N LEU A 141 6.64 -3.98 2.38
CA LEU A 141 7.20 -3.87 1.03
C LEU A 141 6.36 -2.93 0.16
N SER A 142 5.03 -3.03 0.22
CA SER A 142 4.11 -2.16 -0.51
C SER A 142 4.25 -0.70 -0.09
N MET A 143 4.36 -0.43 1.21
CA MET A 143 4.61 0.92 1.74
C MET A 143 5.99 1.44 1.35
N ALA A 144 7.03 0.62 1.45
CA ALA A 144 8.39 0.99 1.02
C ALA A 144 8.41 1.35 -0.48
N ALA A 145 7.74 0.57 -1.31
CA ALA A 145 7.60 0.86 -2.75
C ALA A 145 6.83 2.17 -3.00
N LEU A 146 5.74 2.41 -2.27
CA LEU A 146 4.95 3.64 -2.38
C LEU A 146 5.77 4.86 -1.98
N PHE A 147 6.25 4.89 -0.74
CA PHE A 147 6.94 6.06 -0.19
C PHE A 147 8.33 6.27 -0.79
N GLY A 148 9.00 5.21 -1.23
CA GLY A 148 10.25 5.29 -1.97
C GLY A 148 10.08 5.69 -3.43
N GLY A 149 9.04 5.20 -4.09
CA GLY A 149 8.80 5.40 -5.52
C GLY A 149 8.11 6.71 -5.88
N LEU A 150 7.08 7.11 -5.13
CA LEU A 150 6.32 8.35 -5.42
C LEU A 150 7.16 9.62 -5.56
N PRO A 151 8.20 9.86 -4.74
CA PRO A 151 9.02 11.06 -4.87
C PRO A 151 9.71 11.22 -6.23
N PHE A 152 10.03 10.13 -6.93
CA PHE A 152 10.60 10.22 -8.29
C PHE A 152 9.66 10.91 -9.29
N LEU A 153 8.35 10.80 -9.05
CA LEU A 153 7.33 11.44 -9.86
C LEU A 153 6.95 12.80 -9.29
N LEU A 154 6.74 12.89 -7.99
CA LEU A 154 6.09 14.03 -7.33
C LEU A 154 7.04 15.17 -6.99
N PHE A 155 8.30 14.90 -6.67
CA PHE A 155 9.27 15.95 -6.28
C PHE A 155 9.73 16.83 -7.44
N LYS A 156 9.19 16.63 -8.62
CA LYS A 156 9.39 17.50 -9.77
C LYS A 156 8.61 18.81 -9.67
N THR A 157 7.53 18.84 -8.90
CA THR A 157 6.62 19.98 -8.82
C THR A 157 6.27 20.32 -7.38
N ARG A 158 5.97 21.60 -7.10
CA ARG A 158 5.49 22.06 -5.78
C ARG A 158 4.21 21.33 -5.35
N LYS A 159 3.25 21.21 -6.26
CA LYS A 159 2.01 20.46 -6.01
C LYS A 159 2.31 19.01 -5.64
N GLY A 160 3.24 18.37 -6.33
CA GLY A 160 3.64 16.98 -6.04
C GLY A 160 4.23 16.82 -4.65
N ILE A 161 5.15 17.71 -4.24
CA ILE A 161 5.73 17.70 -2.89
C ILE A 161 4.62 17.87 -1.84
N PHE A 162 3.73 18.84 -2.02
CA PHE A 162 2.58 19.04 -1.11
C PHE A 162 1.70 17.79 -1.00
N ARG A 163 1.37 17.17 -2.13
CA ARG A 163 0.58 15.92 -2.16
C ARG A 163 1.30 14.77 -1.46
N TYR A 164 2.60 14.63 -1.66
CA TYR A 164 3.40 13.63 -0.97
C TYR A 164 3.40 13.82 0.55
N LEU A 165 3.60 15.04 1.02
CA LEU A 165 3.52 15.36 2.45
C LEU A 165 2.13 15.07 3.02
N THR A 166 1.06 15.38 2.27
CA THR A 166 -0.31 15.04 2.64
C THR A 166 -0.51 13.52 2.75
N ILE A 167 -0.03 12.75 1.77
CA ILE A 167 -0.08 11.26 1.79
C ILE A 167 0.62 10.71 3.04
N THR A 168 1.81 11.26 3.36
CA THR A 168 2.58 10.84 4.54
C THR A 168 1.86 11.18 5.84
N ALA A 169 1.35 12.41 5.96
CA ALA A 169 0.57 12.83 7.13
C ALA A 169 -0.69 11.95 7.32
N THR A 170 -1.36 11.61 6.22
CA THR A 170 -2.54 10.74 6.23
C THR A 170 -2.21 9.34 6.72
N LEU A 171 -1.09 8.74 6.31
CA LEU A 171 -0.67 7.44 6.82
C LEU A 171 -0.58 7.44 8.35
N PHE A 172 0.16 8.39 8.93
CA PHE A 172 0.30 8.48 10.38
C PHE A 172 -1.02 8.78 11.09
N THR A 173 -1.91 9.56 10.46
CA THR A 173 -3.27 9.79 10.98
C THR A 173 -4.08 8.50 11.01
N ILE A 174 -4.03 7.68 9.97
CA ILE A 174 -4.73 6.39 9.92
C ILE A 174 -4.15 5.43 10.99
N ILE A 175 -2.83 5.39 11.16
CA ILE A 175 -2.20 4.60 12.24
C ILE A 175 -2.73 5.05 13.61
N GLN A 176 -2.82 6.36 13.85
CA GLN A 176 -3.38 6.89 15.11
C GLN A 176 -4.86 6.56 15.30
N VAL A 177 -5.65 6.59 14.22
CA VAL A 177 -7.08 6.19 14.27
C VAL A 177 -7.21 4.70 14.61
N ILE A 178 -6.35 3.85 14.06
CA ILE A 178 -6.33 2.42 14.39
C ILE A 178 -5.93 2.20 15.85
N ASP A 179 -4.95 2.94 16.38
CA ASP A 179 -4.55 2.91 17.77
C ASP A 179 -5.74 3.23 18.68
N VAL A 180 -6.43 4.33 18.42
CA VAL A 180 -7.63 4.72 19.18
C VAL A 180 -8.72 3.66 19.07
N ALA A 181 -8.95 3.10 17.88
CA ALA A 181 -9.96 2.06 17.70
C ALA A 181 -9.63 0.79 18.48
N ASN A 182 -8.37 0.36 18.50
CA ASN A 182 -7.92 -0.80 19.27
C ASN A 182 -8.09 -0.60 20.78
N HIS A 183 -7.86 0.60 21.28
CA HIS A 183 -8.09 0.93 22.71
C HIS A 183 -9.57 1.02 23.07
N LEU A 184 -10.42 1.50 22.14
CA LEU A 184 -11.86 1.61 22.38
C LEU A 184 -12.59 0.26 22.27
N PHE A 185 -12.10 -0.65 21.45
CA PHE A 185 -12.76 -1.93 21.16
C PHE A 185 -11.81 -3.14 21.29
N PRO A 186 -11.11 -3.31 22.43
CA PRO A 186 -10.06 -4.33 22.56
C PRO A 186 -10.56 -5.77 22.35
N GLU A 187 -11.83 -6.06 22.67
CA GLU A 187 -12.43 -7.38 22.54
C GLU A 187 -12.98 -7.67 21.14
N ARG A 188 -13.05 -6.66 20.28
CA ARG A 188 -13.66 -6.75 18.93
C ARG A 188 -12.67 -6.63 17.79
N VAL A 189 -11.38 -6.54 18.09
CA VAL A 189 -10.33 -6.43 17.09
C VAL A 189 -9.48 -7.69 17.09
N LEU A 190 -8.99 -8.09 15.92
CA LEU A 190 -8.02 -9.21 15.82
C LEU A 190 -6.68 -8.86 16.45
N GLY A 191 -6.38 -7.57 16.58
CA GLY A 191 -5.10 -7.08 17.03
C GLY A 191 -4.08 -6.91 15.90
N LEU A 192 -3.03 -6.14 16.17
CA LEU A 192 -1.92 -5.93 15.24
C LEU A 192 -0.73 -6.75 15.70
N GLU A 193 0.10 -7.14 14.74
CA GLU A 193 1.32 -7.93 14.99
C GLU A 193 2.56 -7.21 14.43
N SER A 194 3.74 -7.70 14.81
CA SER A 194 5.04 -7.29 14.28
C SER A 194 5.30 -5.78 14.41
N LEU A 195 5.85 -5.17 13.37
CA LEU A 195 6.24 -3.76 13.36
C LEU A 195 5.05 -2.79 13.54
N PHE A 196 3.87 -3.14 13.02
CA PHE A 196 2.69 -2.29 13.18
C PHE A 196 2.26 -2.16 14.63
N LEU A 197 2.36 -3.23 15.43
CA LEU A 197 2.10 -3.18 16.86
C LEU A 197 3.04 -2.19 17.56
N VAL A 198 4.34 -2.20 17.20
CA VAL A 198 5.33 -1.27 17.78
C VAL A 198 5.02 0.18 17.41
N ILE A 199 4.67 0.43 16.14
CA ILE A 199 4.37 1.78 15.64
C ILE A 199 3.09 2.32 16.28
N VAL A 200 2.03 1.50 16.35
CA VAL A 200 0.74 1.89 16.92
C VAL A 200 0.86 2.18 18.40
N ASN A 201 1.59 1.36 19.17
CA ASN A 201 1.79 1.56 20.60
C ASN A 201 2.81 2.66 20.95
N PHE A 202 3.38 3.34 19.95
CA PHE A 202 4.35 4.40 20.20
C PHE A 202 3.70 5.64 20.84
N ARG A 203 4.02 5.91 22.09
CA ARG A 203 3.44 7.05 22.87
C ARG A 203 3.62 8.43 22.22
N GLY A 204 4.61 8.57 21.36
CA GLY A 204 4.88 9.80 20.60
C GLY A 204 4.10 9.94 19.29
N LEU A 205 3.25 8.98 18.93
CA LEU A 205 2.53 8.96 17.66
C LEU A 205 1.68 10.23 17.40
N PRO A 206 0.93 10.79 18.37
CA PRO A 206 0.20 12.04 18.17
C PRO A 206 1.12 13.22 17.78
N PHE A 207 2.32 13.28 18.35
CA PHE A 207 3.30 14.32 17.98
C PHE A 207 3.85 14.10 16.57
N VAL A 208 4.04 12.85 16.14
CA VAL A 208 4.44 12.52 14.75
C VAL A 208 3.34 12.95 13.76
N VAL A 209 2.08 12.67 14.08
CA VAL A 209 0.93 13.11 13.27
C VAL A 209 0.91 14.63 13.14
N LEU A 210 0.99 15.34 14.29
CA LEU A 210 1.01 16.79 14.30
C LEU A 210 2.20 17.34 13.49
N PHE A 211 3.38 16.79 13.66
CA PHE A 211 4.59 17.19 12.95
C PHE A 211 4.42 17.11 11.42
N PHE A 212 3.91 16.01 10.89
CA PHE A 212 3.71 15.86 9.45
C PHE A 212 2.62 16.79 8.92
N TRP A 213 1.54 17.03 9.68
CA TRP A 213 0.52 18.00 9.27
C TRP A 213 1.03 19.44 9.31
N VAL A 214 1.84 19.81 10.32
CA VAL A 214 2.48 21.14 10.38
C VAL A 214 3.42 21.34 9.21
N ILE A 215 4.22 20.34 8.84
CA ILE A 215 5.08 20.41 7.66
C ILE A 215 4.25 20.53 6.37
N ALA A 216 3.21 19.72 6.21
CA ALA A 216 2.35 19.78 5.02
C ALA A 216 1.65 21.14 4.90
N ALA A 217 1.05 21.62 5.98
CA ALA A 217 0.39 22.93 6.00
C ALA A 217 1.38 24.08 5.79
N GLY A 218 2.51 24.05 6.49
CA GLY A 218 3.58 25.05 6.34
C GLY A 218 4.10 25.11 4.91
N TYR A 219 4.38 23.95 4.30
CA TYR A 219 4.80 23.89 2.90
C TYR A 219 3.71 24.42 1.95
N GLY A 220 2.44 24.08 2.18
CA GLY A 220 1.31 24.56 1.40
C GLY A 220 1.17 26.10 1.47
N LEU A 221 1.28 26.67 2.67
CA LEU A 221 1.25 28.11 2.89
C LEU A 221 2.45 28.81 2.24
N MET A 222 3.66 28.30 2.48
CA MET A 222 4.88 28.87 1.87
C MET A 222 4.82 28.83 0.35
N SER A 223 4.36 27.72 -0.24
CA SER A 223 4.27 27.61 -1.70
C SER A 223 3.26 28.58 -2.31
N LYS A 224 2.22 29.00 -1.56
CA LYS A 224 1.20 29.95 -2.00
C LYS A 224 1.62 31.41 -1.84
N TYR A 225 2.27 31.75 -0.73
CA TYR A 225 2.56 33.14 -0.39
C TYR A 225 3.99 33.61 -0.76
N PHE A 226 4.94 32.68 -0.88
CA PHE A 226 6.35 32.96 -1.16
C PHE A 226 6.80 32.46 -2.54
N GLU A 227 5.97 32.66 -3.55
CA GLU A 227 6.29 32.22 -4.94
C GLU A 227 7.62 32.78 -5.47
N ALA A 228 7.98 33.99 -5.05
CA ALA A 228 9.21 34.70 -5.48
C ALA A 228 10.46 34.33 -4.66
N ALA A 229 10.33 33.78 -3.44
CA ALA A 229 11.45 33.69 -2.50
C ALA A 229 12.15 32.32 -2.41
N ALA A 230 11.64 31.27 -3.05
CA ALA A 230 12.14 29.93 -2.76
C ALA A 230 12.37 29.04 -3.99
N PRO A 231 13.47 29.26 -4.76
CA PRO A 231 13.90 28.29 -5.78
C PRO A 231 14.21 26.91 -5.20
N VAL A 232 14.56 26.81 -3.90
CA VAL A 232 14.85 25.55 -3.21
C VAL A 232 13.60 24.70 -2.98
N LEU A 233 12.42 25.31 -2.79
CA LEU A 233 11.15 24.62 -2.54
C LEU A 233 10.34 24.33 -3.82
N SER A 234 10.84 24.70 -4.98
CA SER A 234 10.10 24.58 -6.24
C SER A 234 9.96 23.16 -6.79
N GLY A 235 10.69 22.20 -6.19
CA GLY A 235 10.84 20.87 -6.79
C GLY A 235 11.77 20.89 -8.01
N GLY A 236 11.99 19.76 -8.62
CA GLY A 236 12.77 19.65 -9.85
C GLY A 236 13.75 18.49 -9.84
N THR A 237 14.56 18.41 -10.90
CA THR A 237 15.51 17.33 -11.10
C THR A 237 16.54 17.21 -9.96
N LYS A 238 16.94 18.34 -9.36
CA LYS A 238 17.86 18.34 -8.21
C LYS A 238 17.24 17.65 -7.00
N THR A 239 16.00 17.95 -6.66
CA THR A 239 15.26 17.34 -5.54
C THR A 239 15.10 15.84 -5.74
N VAL A 240 14.77 15.42 -6.96
CA VAL A 240 14.68 14.00 -7.31
C VAL A 240 16.03 13.28 -7.19
N ARG A 241 17.14 13.93 -7.62
CA ARG A 241 18.48 13.35 -7.49
C ARG A 241 18.89 13.19 -6.02
N VAL A 242 18.61 14.18 -5.18
CA VAL A 242 18.88 14.10 -3.73
C VAL A 242 18.08 12.92 -3.14
N TRP A 243 16.81 12.78 -3.49
CA TRP A 243 16.00 11.65 -3.05
C TRP A 243 16.57 10.31 -3.52
N ALA A 244 16.99 10.20 -4.77
CA ALA A 244 17.60 8.98 -5.31
C ALA A 244 18.87 8.58 -4.53
N VAL A 245 19.71 9.55 -4.19
CA VAL A 245 20.93 9.31 -3.38
C VAL A 245 20.56 8.84 -1.97
N LEU A 246 19.57 9.49 -1.32
CA LEU A 246 19.10 9.09 0.01
C LEU A 246 18.50 7.67 0.00
N MET A 247 17.72 7.33 -1.02
CA MET A 247 17.17 5.98 -1.18
C MET A 247 18.27 4.95 -1.41
N ALA A 248 19.22 5.22 -2.27
CA ALA A 248 20.36 4.34 -2.51
C ALA A 248 21.20 4.12 -1.24
N ALA A 249 21.45 5.18 -0.48
CA ALA A 249 22.15 5.10 0.81
C ALA A 249 21.35 4.28 1.83
N GLY A 250 20.02 4.52 1.95
CA GLY A 250 19.14 3.75 2.83
C GLY A 250 19.11 2.27 2.49
N ILE A 251 18.98 1.93 1.22
CA ILE A 251 19.04 0.53 0.75
C ILE A 251 20.42 -0.07 1.06
N GLY A 252 21.50 0.67 0.84
CA GLY A 252 22.86 0.23 1.15
C GLY A 252 23.04 -0.09 2.64
N VAL A 253 22.52 0.76 3.53
CA VAL A 253 22.54 0.52 4.99
C VAL A 253 21.74 -0.71 5.36
N LEU A 254 20.53 -0.87 4.82
CA LEU A 254 19.70 -2.07 5.07
C LEU A 254 20.39 -3.35 4.58
N CYS A 255 20.97 -3.34 3.39
CA CYS A 255 21.73 -4.48 2.87
C CYS A 255 22.95 -4.79 3.75
N PHE A 256 23.68 -3.77 4.21
CA PHE A 256 24.80 -3.94 5.13
C PHE A 256 24.37 -4.56 6.46
N MET A 257 23.31 -4.03 7.09
CA MET A 257 22.76 -4.56 8.34
C MET A 257 22.30 -6.02 8.18
N PHE A 258 21.64 -6.34 7.07
CA PHE A 258 21.20 -7.69 6.77
C PHE A 258 22.38 -8.64 6.58
N PHE A 259 23.43 -8.21 5.89
CA PHE A 259 24.65 -8.99 5.69
C PHE A 259 25.39 -9.23 7.01
N ASP A 260 25.57 -8.19 7.81
CA ASP A 260 26.21 -8.24 9.13
C ASP A 260 25.47 -9.17 10.08
N ALA A 261 24.14 -9.08 10.15
CA ALA A 261 23.31 -9.95 10.96
C ALA A 261 23.41 -11.42 10.55
N ASN A 262 23.54 -11.73 9.25
CA ASN A 262 23.73 -13.11 8.78
C ASN A 262 25.15 -13.64 9.08
N VAL A 263 26.16 -12.79 9.01
CA VAL A 263 27.55 -13.20 9.36
C VAL A 263 27.72 -13.42 10.87
N ALA A 264 27.03 -12.60 11.70
CA ALA A 264 27.06 -12.77 13.16
C ALA A 264 26.34 -14.04 13.67
N ASN A 265 25.46 -14.64 12.86
CA ASN A 265 24.71 -15.87 13.19
C ASN A 265 25.38 -17.16 12.71
N HIS A 266 26.55 -17.07 12.06
CA HIS A 266 27.42 -18.17 11.65
C HIS A 266 28.73 -18.16 12.42
#